data_6c4709d5876f13c5fe4061a12d458bce
#
_entry.id   6c4709d5876f13c5fe4061a12d458bce
#
_cell.length_a   1.000
_cell.length_b   1.000
_cell.length_c   1.000
_cell.angle_alpha   90.00
_cell.angle_beta   90.00
_cell.angle_gamma   90.00
#
_symmetry.space_group_name_H-M   'P 1'
#
loop_
_entity.id
_entity.type
_entity.pdbx_description
1 polymer ?
#
loop_
_entity_poly.entity_id
_entity_poly.type
_entity_poly.pdbx_seq_one_letter_code
_entity_poly.pdbx_strand_id
1 'polypeptide(L)'
;MSKYHIGKGGIPRICKAVVRPCPYGGDEAHFTTIDAAQRAADNLNTQLQQLNQNYQIGFATVNNNAYVYNSDGVDLASRLLVKSKRNKERLESAFDYYKNQLLRTMQNANIKSIKDELGTISFIAAGERTTVDVESLKEQGLYDQYSKLSHYNEFITTEDDIKDNKLAKVAKDYQASLKDYSSDDISFSVTEDGQLSPEGREALRKLRDLKLKIDRFKETEKEVKSRLIESMKSQNLKEYTANGTKFIYVPEGDRSIVDTQALKDAELYNTYSRVVPTEATVRFRFTA
;
A
#
# COMPACT_ATOMS: atom_id res chain seq x y z
N MET A 1 22.83 -29.89 -19.48
CA MET A 1 22.55 -28.73 -20.36
C MET A 1 22.31 -27.52 -19.50
N SER A 2 22.95 -26.39 -19.83
CA SER A 2 22.73 -25.14 -19.10
C SER A 2 21.32 -24.64 -19.38
N LYS A 3 20.59 -24.25 -18.33
CA LYS A 3 19.28 -23.59 -18.43
C LYS A 3 19.48 -22.08 -18.24
N TYR A 4 18.72 -21.28 -18.95
CA TYR A 4 18.76 -19.81 -18.87
C TYR A 4 17.40 -19.30 -18.42
N HIS A 5 17.35 -18.22 -17.65
CA HIS A 5 16.15 -17.51 -17.29
C HIS A 5 16.31 -16.01 -17.51
N ILE A 6 15.21 -15.30 -17.60
CA ILE A 6 15.21 -13.83 -17.64
C ILE A 6 15.30 -13.34 -16.19
N GLY A 7 16.45 -12.76 -15.85
CA GLY A 7 16.73 -12.25 -14.51
C GLY A 7 16.12 -10.89 -14.23
N LYS A 8 16.42 -10.36 -13.06
CA LYS A 8 16.00 -9.02 -12.65
C LYS A 8 16.53 -7.97 -13.64
N GLY A 9 15.64 -7.14 -14.17
CA GLY A 9 15.94 -6.14 -15.20
C GLY A 9 15.79 -6.63 -16.65
N GLY A 10 15.17 -7.81 -16.88
CA GLY A 10 14.90 -8.30 -18.22
C GLY A 10 16.15 -8.85 -18.96
N ILE A 11 17.22 -9.16 -18.22
CA ILE A 11 18.49 -9.62 -18.81
C ILE A 11 18.57 -11.15 -18.67
N PRO A 12 18.83 -11.91 -19.76
CA PRO A 12 19.06 -13.34 -19.71
C PRO A 12 20.29 -13.71 -18.87
N ARG A 13 20.15 -14.73 -18.03
CA ARG A 13 21.24 -15.23 -17.18
C ARG A 13 21.20 -16.74 -17.09
N ILE A 14 22.37 -17.36 -16.90
CA ILE A 14 22.48 -18.78 -16.62
C ILE A 14 21.81 -19.07 -15.27
N CYS A 15 20.90 -20.05 -15.26
CA CYS A 15 20.30 -20.52 -14.02
C CYS A 15 21.32 -21.34 -13.21
N LYS A 16 21.65 -20.86 -12.02
CA LYS A 16 22.56 -21.53 -11.08
C LYS A 16 21.81 -22.34 -10.00
N ALA A 17 20.49 -22.47 -10.11
CA ALA A 17 19.70 -23.23 -9.16
C ALA A 17 19.93 -24.74 -9.38
N VAL A 18 20.60 -25.40 -8.45
CA VAL A 18 20.93 -26.83 -8.52
C VAL A 18 20.09 -27.63 -7.51
N VAL A 19 19.78 -27.07 -6.36
CA VAL A 19 19.16 -27.80 -5.23
C VAL A 19 17.84 -27.14 -4.79
N ARG A 20 17.60 -25.88 -5.12
CA ARG A 20 16.39 -25.13 -4.77
C ARG A 20 15.63 -24.72 -6.02
N PRO A 21 14.29 -24.58 -5.96
CA PRO A 21 13.53 -24.01 -7.06
C PRO A 21 14.12 -22.66 -7.49
N CYS A 22 14.17 -22.43 -8.79
CA CYS A 22 14.65 -21.15 -9.31
C CYS A 22 13.72 -20.02 -8.87
N PRO A 23 14.22 -18.91 -8.29
CA PRO A 23 13.35 -17.80 -7.85
C PRO A 23 12.67 -17.06 -9.01
N TYR A 24 13.03 -17.38 -10.25
CA TYR A 24 12.46 -16.77 -11.46
C TYR A 24 11.42 -17.65 -12.16
N GLY A 25 11.05 -18.77 -11.57
CA GLY A 25 9.98 -19.66 -12.04
C GLY A 25 10.40 -21.11 -12.18
N GLY A 26 9.43 -21.97 -12.53
CA GLY A 26 9.63 -23.38 -12.82
C GLY A 26 10.31 -23.65 -14.16
N ASP A 27 10.20 -24.89 -14.65
CA ASP A 27 10.82 -25.31 -15.91
C ASP A 27 10.29 -24.52 -17.11
N GLU A 28 9.04 -24.05 -17.04
CA GLU A 28 8.39 -23.21 -18.07
C GLU A 28 9.02 -21.82 -18.21
N ALA A 29 9.71 -21.34 -17.19
CA ALA A 29 10.43 -20.05 -17.21
C ALA A 29 11.91 -20.18 -17.63
N HIS A 30 12.34 -21.35 -18.06
CA HIS A 30 13.71 -21.63 -18.44
C HIS A 30 13.83 -21.92 -19.94
N PHE A 31 14.91 -21.42 -20.50
CA PHE A 31 15.28 -21.58 -21.91
C PHE A 31 16.51 -22.46 -22.03
N THR A 32 16.57 -23.25 -23.10
CA THR A 32 17.69 -24.15 -23.38
C THR A 32 18.90 -23.42 -23.95
N THR A 33 18.72 -22.23 -24.53
CA THR A 33 19.77 -21.40 -25.09
C THR A 33 19.68 -19.96 -24.63
N ILE A 34 20.81 -19.26 -24.62
CA ILE A 34 20.84 -17.83 -24.29
C ILE A 34 20.08 -16.99 -25.32
N ASP A 35 20.14 -17.38 -26.60
CA ASP A 35 19.44 -16.67 -27.69
C ASP A 35 17.90 -16.80 -27.56
N ALA A 36 17.41 -17.93 -27.12
CA ALA A 36 15.98 -18.11 -26.83
C ALA A 36 15.54 -17.23 -25.65
N ALA A 37 16.34 -17.16 -24.59
CA ALA A 37 16.09 -16.29 -23.46
C ALA A 37 16.17 -14.80 -23.84
N GLN A 38 17.11 -14.44 -24.74
CA GLN A 38 17.24 -13.06 -25.23
C GLN A 38 16.02 -12.66 -26.07
N ARG A 39 15.59 -13.49 -27.02
CA ARG A 39 14.39 -13.21 -27.82
C ARG A 39 13.13 -13.05 -26.93
N ALA A 40 13.01 -13.89 -25.92
CA ALA A 40 11.89 -13.76 -24.97
C ALA A 40 11.96 -12.45 -24.14
N ALA A 41 13.16 -12.05 -23.72
CA ALA A 41 13.40 -10.79 -23.03
C ALA A 41 13.10 -9.58 -23.93
N ASP A 42 13.52 -9.61 -25.19
CA ASP A 42 13.27 -8.56 -26.17
C ASP A 42 11.77 -8.42 -26.50
N ASN A 43 11.05 -9.55 -26.64
CA ASN A 43 9.60 -9.55 -26.80
C ASN A 43 8.91 -8.97 -25.57
N LEU A 44 9.34 -9.34 -24.39
CA LEU A 44 8.78 -8.80 -23.14
C LEU A 44 9.01 -7.28 -23.04
N ASN A 45 10.23 -6.82 -23.37
CA ASN A 45 10.57 -5.41 -23.38
C ASN A 45 9.79 -4.64 -24.46
N THR A 46 9.58 -5.23 -25.63
CA THR A 46 8.75 -4.64 -26.70
C THR A 46 7.29 -4.53 -26.26
N GLN A 47 6.74 -5.57 -25.62
CA GLN A 47 5.39 -5.53 -25.08
C GLN A 47 5.27 -4.48 -23.95
N LEU A 48 6.28 -4.38 -23.08
CA LEU A 48 6.32 -3.35 -22.03
C LEU A 48 6.45 -1.94 -22.61
N GLN A 49 7.23 -1.76 -23.68
CA GLN A 49 7.32 -0.49 -24.40
C GLN A 49 6.01 -0.14 -25.10
N GLN A 50 5.36 -1.10 -25.75
CA GLN A 50 4.04 -0.91 -26.37
C GLN A 50 2.97 -0.60 -25.31
N LEU A 51 2.99 -1.29 -24.17
CA LEU A 51 2.13 -0.97 -23.03
C LEU A 51 2.41 0.43 -22.46
N ASN A 52 3.70 0.81 -22.37
CA ASN A 52 4.08 2.16 -21.95
C ASN A 52 3.74 3.22 -22.99
N GLN A 53 3.87 2.93 -24.28
CA GLN A 53 3.45 3.83 -25.36
C GLN A 53 1.94 3.95 -25.42
N ASN A 54 1.20 2.85 -25.30
CA ASN A 54 -0.25 2.88 -25.18
C ASN A 54 -0.70 3.58 -23.88
N TYR A 55 0.06 3.42 -22.80
CA TYR A 55 -0.11 4.16 -21.57
C TYR A 55 0.18 5.65 -21.79
N GLN A 56 1.28 6.01 -22.42
CA GLN A 56 1.64 7.39 -22.79
C GLN A 56 0.66 8.00 -23.79
N ILE A 57 0.17 7.25 -24.78
CA ILE A 57 -0.84 7.69 -25.74
C ILE A 57 -2.19 7.87 -25.04
N GLY A 58 -2.58 6.96 -24.16
CA GLY A 58 -3.75 7.14 -23.30
C GLY A 58 -3.64 8.36 -22.37
N PHE A 59 -2.43 8.74 -21.98
CA PHE A 59 -2.13 9.89 -21.12
C PHE A 59 -1.83 11.19 -21.87
N ALA A 60 -1.26 11.15 -23.08
CA ALA A 60 -0.88 12.35 -23.84
C ALA A 60 -2.08 12.98 -24.59
N THR A 61 -3.14 12.24 -24.84
CA THR A 61 -4.33 12.74 -25.52
C THR A 61 -5.33 13.48 -24.63
N VAL A 62 -5.07 13.59 -23.34
CA VAL A 62 -5.94 14.30 -22.38
C VAL A 62 -5.89 15.84 -22.52
N ASN A 63 -4.91 16.39 -23.24
CA ASN A 63 -4.75 17.85 -23.30
C ASN A 63 -5.51 18.57 -24.41
N ASN A 64 -6.20 17.89 -25.33
CA ASN A 64 -7.05 18.56 -26.33
C ASN A 64 -8.22 17.68 -26.78
N ASN A 65 -9.44 18.07 -26.36
CA ASN A 65 -10.75 17.68 -26.84
C ASN A 65 -11.26 16.26 -26.52
N ALA A 66 -12.41 16.24 -25.86
CA ALA A 66 -13.48 15.22 -25.84
C ALA A 66 -13.12 13.87 -26.50
N TYR A 67 -12.30 13.08 -25.84
CA TYR A 67 -12.09 11.71 -26.32
C TYR A 67 -13.06 10.76 -25.64
N VAL A 68 -13.77 10.05 -26.47
CA VAL A 68 -14.48 8.82 -26.14
C VAL A 68 -13.43 7.87 -25.53
N TYR A 69 -13.43 7.76 -24.22
CA TYR A 69 -12.69 6.71 -23.56
C TYR A 69 -13.31 5.38 -24.00
N ASN A 70 -12.56 4.61 -24.77
CA ASN A 70 -12.93 3.25 -25.08
C ASN A 70 -13.06 2.47 -23.77
N SER A 71 -13.87 1.41 -23.75
CA SER A 71 -13.91 0.43 -22.67
C SER A 71 -12.52 0.00 -22.19
N ASP A 72 -11.54 0.03 -23.10
CA ASP A 72 -10.13 -0.24 -22.85
C ASP A 72 -9.48 0.71 -21.82
N GLY A 73 -9.88 1.98 -21.74
CA GLY A 73 -9.36 2.93 -20.75
C GLY A 73 -9.78 2.60 -19.33
N VAL A 74 -11.04 2.19 -19.12
CA VAL A 74 -11.56 1.76 -17.82
C VAL A 74 -10.90 0.44 -17.42
N ASP A 75 -10.79 -0.52 -18.34
CA ASP A 75 -10.16 -1.82 -18.09
C ASP A 75 -8.69 -1.64 -17.72
N LEU A 76 -7.94 -0.85 -18.49
CA LEU A 76 -6.52 -0.60 -18.23
C LEU A 76 -6.32 0.09 -16.87
N ALA A 77 -7.07 1.15 -16.58
CA ALA A 77 -6.99 1.86 -15.31
C ALA A 77 -7.33 0.95 -14.13
N SER A 78 -8.36 0.11 -14.26
CA SER A 78 -8.78 -0.85 -13.24
C SER A 78 -7.69 -1.89 -12.98
N ARG A 79 -7.08 -2.46 -14.02
CA ARG A 79 -5.98 -3.43 -13.90
C ARG A 79 -4.74 -2.81 -13.25
N LEU A 80 -4.41 -1.57 -13.62
CA LEU A 80 -3.31 -0.83 -13.02
C LEU A 80 -3.55 -0.58 -11.53
N LEU A 81 -4.79 -0.22 -11.17
CA LEU A 81 -5.16 0.01 -9.77
C LEU A 81 -5.02 -1.27 -8.93
N VAL A 82 -5.51 -2.42 -9.42
CA VAL A 82 -5.34 -3.72 -8.75
C VAL A 82 -3.87 -4.06 -8.57
N LYS A 83 -3.07 -3.90 -9.64
CA LYS A 83 -1.62 -4.20 -9.59
C LYS A 83 -0.88 -3.27 -8.62
N SER A 84 -1.19 -1.98 -8.66
CA SER A 84 -0.62 -0.97 -7.75
C SER A 84 -0.96 -1.28 -6.31
N LYS A 85 -2.23 -1.58 -6.01
CA LYS A 85 -2.71 -1.95 -4.68
C LYS A 85 -1.96 -3.18 -4.13
N ARG A 86 -1.85 -4.26 -4.90
CA ARG A 86 -1.11 -5.47 -4.51
C ARG A 86 0.37 -5.20 -4.24
N ASN A 87 1.02 -4.41 -5.08
CA ASN A 87 2.43 -4.07 -4.88
C ASN A 87 2.63 -3.18 -3.64
N LYS A 88 1.74 -2.22 -3.42
CA LYS A 88 1.73 -1.38 -2.22
C LYS A 88 1.58 -2.21 -0.95
N GLU A 89 0.60 -3.12 -0.91
CA GLU A 89 0.36 -4.02 0.23
C GLU A 89 1.59 -4.87 0.58
N ARG A 90 2.30 -5.38 -0.43
CA ARG A 90 3.56 -6.11 -0.23
C ARG A 90 4.63 -5.24 0.42
N LEU A 91 4.78 -4.00 -0.05
CA LEU A 91 5.75 -3.06 0.51
C LEU A 91 5.36 -2.60 1.92
N GLU A 92 4.07 -2.37 2.17
CA GLU A 92 3.55 -2.03 3.49
C GLU A 92 3.79 -3.17 4.50
N SER A 93 3.56 -4.43 4.11
CA SER A 93 3.87 -5.58 4.95
C SER A 93 5.36 -5.68 5.29
N ALA A 94 6.24 -5.44 4.31
CA ALA A 94 7.69 -5.40 4.56
C ALA A 94 8.08 -4.23 5.47
N PHE A 95 7.48 -3.06 5.25
CA PHE A 95 7.70 -1.88 6.08
C PHE A 95 7.26 -2.13 7.55
N ASP A 96 6.09 -2.73 7.75
CA ASP A 96 5.57 -3.03 9.08
C ASP A 96 6.42 -4.07 9.81
N TYR A 97 6.96 -5.04 9.08
CA TYR A 97 7.90 -6.02 9.66
C TYR A 97 9.15 -5.33 10.23
N TYR A 98 9.83 -4.49 9.45
CA TYR A 98 11.01 -3.74 9.91
C TYR A 98 10.67 -2.73 11.00
N LYS A 99 9.54 -2.04 10.86
CA LYS A 99 9.04 -1.13 11.89
C LYS A 99 8.83 -1.83 13.24
N ASN A 100 8.28 -3.04 13.23
CA ASN A 100 8.06 -3.81 14.44
C ASN A 100 9.37 -4.32 15.05
N GLN A 101 10.36 -4.67 14.25
CA GLN A 101 11.70 -4.98 14.77
C GLN A 101 12.33 -3.77 15.47
N LEU A 102 12.31 -2.62 14.81
CA LEU A 102 12.82 -1.37 15.40
C LEU A 102 12.08 -0.99 16.67
N LEU A 103 10.74 -1.15 16.70
CA LEU A 103 9.93 -0.93 17.89
C LEU A 103 10.43 -1.79 19.06
N ARG A 104 10.63 -3.09 18.84
CA ARG A 104 11.15 -4.01 19.86
C ARG A 104 12.56 -3.61 20.34
N THR A 105 13.43 -3.24 19.40
CA THR A 105 14.79 -2.76 19.74
C THR A 105 14.74 -1.52 20.64
N MET A 106 13.92 -0.53 20.28
CA MET A 106 13.76 0.69 21.10
C MET A 106 13.15 0.40 22.47
N GLN A 107 12.17 -0.51 22.55
CA GLN A 107 11.57 -0.94 23.82
C GLN A 107 12.60 -1.63 24.72
N ASN A 108 13.32 -2.62 24.19
CA ASN A 108 14.29 -3.40 24.96
C ASN A 108 15.46 -2.54 25.47
N ALA A 109 15.89 -1.57 24.66
CA ALA A 109 16.96 -0.63 25.03
C ALA A 109 16.46 0.62 25.79
N ASN A 110 15.15 0.72 26.07
CA ASN A 110 14.50 1.89 26.70
C ASN A 110 14.80 3.23 25.99
N ILE A 111 14.86 3.19 24.65
CA ILE A 111 15.19 4.36 23.83
C ILE A 111 13.89 5.06 23.41
N LYS A 112 13.76 6.35 23.76
CA LYS A 112 12.58 7.16 23.39
C LYS A 112 12.70 7.81 22.01
N SER A 113 13.91 8.11 21.56
CA SER A 113 14.16 8.75 20.28
C SER A 113 15.55 8.44 19.77
N ILE A 114 15.66 8.21 18.49
CA ILE A 114 16.92 8.08 17.74
C ILE A 114 16.97 9.23 16.74
N LYS A 115 18.08 9.96 16.72
CA LYS A 115 18.37 10.99 15.73
C LYS A 115 19.51 10.52 14.84
N ASP A 116 19.30 10.51 13.56
CA ASP A 116 20.27 10.11 12.55
C ASP A 116 20.23 11.10 11.37
N GLU A 117 21.22 11.08 10.51
CA GLU A 117 21.24 11.89 9.28
C GLU A 117 20.01 11.67 8.38
N LEU A 118 19.43 10.48 8.43
CA LEU A 118 18.24 10.09 7.68
C LEU A 118 16.94 10.63 8.29
N GLY A 119 16.99 11.11 9.52
CA GLY A 119 15.83 11.67 10.19
C GLY A 119 15.73 11.37 11.67
N THR A 120 14.53 11.56 12.21
CA THR A 120 14.22 11.28 13.61
C THR A 120 13.21 10.14 13.73
N ILE A 121 13.50 9.19 14.58
CA ILE A 121 12.62 8.10 14.94
C ILE A 121 12.18 8.33 16.40
N SER A 122 10.89 8.28 16.65
CA SER A 122 10.33 8.46 17.99
C SER A 122 9.51 7.24 18.39
N PHE A 123 9.82 6.69 19.56
CA PHE A 123 9.00 5.69 20.21
C PHE A 123 7.76 6.36 20.82
N ILE A 124 6.60 5.80 20.54
CA ILE A 124 5.32 6.20 21.13
C ILE A 124 4.84 5.03 21.96
N ALA A 125 4.75 5.22 23.26
CA ALA A 125 4.29 4.19 24.17
C ALA A 125 2.82 3.81 23.90
N ALA A 126 2.47 2.59 24.26
CA ALA A 126 1.07 2.20 24.36
C ALA A 126 0.34 3.12 25.34
N GLY A 127 -0.90 3.39 25.05
CA GLY A 127 -1.71 4.30 25.84
C GLY A 127 -3.20 4.06 25.57
N GLU A 128 -3.97 5.07 25.80
CA GLU A 128 -5.42 5.06 25.61
C GLU A 128 -5.82 6.28 24.80
N ARG A 129 -6.85 6.12 23.99
CA ARG A 129 -7.54 7.23 23.34
C ARG A 129 -9.03 7.14 23.60
N THR A 130 -9.62 8.29 23.85
CA THR A 130 -11.08 8.38 23.93
C THR A 130 -11.67 8.59 22.55
N THR A 131 -12.70 7.84 22.22
CA THR A 131 -13.45 7.95 20.97
C THR A 131 -14.94 7.89 21.26
N VAL A 132 -15.73 8.61 20.47
CA VAL A 132 -17.18 8.58 20.63
C VAL A 132 -17.73 7.19 20.29
N ASP A 133 -18.62 6.68 21.11
CA ASP A 133 -19.38 5.46 20.88
C ASP A 133 -20.62 5.77 20.04
N VAL A 134 -20.48 5.65 18.74
CA VAL A 134 -21.54 5.95 17.77
C VAL A 134 -22.73 5.01 17.91
N GLU A 135 -22.49 3.75 18.26
CA GLU A 135 -23.56 2.76 18.44
C GLU A 135 -24.43 3.12 19.63
N SER A 136 -23.82 3.46 20.75
CA SER A 136 -24.54 3.91 21.96
C SER A 136 -25.34 5.18 21.69
N LEU A 137 -24.84 6.14 20.92
CA LEU A 137 -25.60 7.33 20.51
C LEU A 137 -26.81 6.98 19.65
N LYS A 138 -26.71 6.01 18.75
CA LYS A 138 -27.79 5.54 17.89
C LYS A 138 -28.87 4.83 18.72
N GLU A 139 -28.48 3.95 19.62
CA GLU A 139 -29.39 3.21 20.52
C GLU A 139 -30.20 4.13 21.38
N GLN A 140 -29.61 5.26 21.82
CA GLN A 140 -30.31 6.27 22.62
C GLN A 140 -31.08 7.31 21.78
N GLY A 141 -31.08 7.18 20.44
CA GLY A 141 -31.75 8.12 19.53
C GLY A 141 -31.13 9.52 19.48
N LEU A 142 -29.91 9.67 19.98
CA LEU A 142 -29.21 10.96 20.04
C LEU A 142 -28.33 11.23 18.84
N TYR A 143 -28.07 10.22 17.98
CA TYR A 143 -27.14 10.35 16.85
C TYR A 143 -27.52 11.51 15.92
N ASP A 144 -28.79 11.64 15.54
CA ASP A 144 -29.23 12.67 14.60
C ASP A 144 -29.15 14.08 15.23
N GLN A 145 -29.40 14.19 16.54
CA GLN A 145 -29.32 15.46 17.26
C GLN A 145 -27.85 15.97 17.37
N TYR A 146 -26.88 15.06 17.52
CA TYR A 146 -25.47 15.38 17.71
C TYR A 146 -24.63 14.98 16.52
N SER A 147 -25.21 15.02 15.32
CA SER A 147 -24.49 14.84 14.07
C SER A 147 -24.51 16.10 13.23
N LYS A 148 -23.52 16.20 12.35
CA LYS A 148 -23.45 17.24 11.32
C LYS A 148 -23.19 16.61 9.96
N LEU A 149 -23.64 17.29 8.92
CA LEU A 149 -23.33 16.91 7.56
C LEU A 149 -21.85 17.18 7.26
N SER A 150 -21.21 16.21 6.67
CA SER A 150 -19.85 16.31 6.18
C SER A 150 -19.83 15.93 4.71
N HIS A 151 -19.47 16.89 3.88
CA HIS A 151 -19.32 16.67 2.45
C HIS A 151 -18.17 15.73 2.17
N TYR A 152 -18.35 14.82 1.21
CA TYR A 152 -17.30 13.99 0.65
C TYR A 152 -17.27 14.13 -0.87
N ASN A 153 -16.05 14.17 -1.40
CA ASN A 153 -15.84 14.17 -2.84
C ASN A 153 -16.12 12.79 -3.42
N GLU A 154 -16.41 12.76 -4.71
CA GLU A 154 -16.56 11.51 -5.44
C GLU A 154 -15.32 10.60 -5.29
N PHE A 155 -15.53 9.29 -5.28
CA PHE A 155 -14.43 8.33 -5.14
C PHE A 155 -14.77 6.98 -5.76
N ILE A 156 -13.72 6.18 -5.99
CA ILE A 156 -13.83 4.77 -6.36
C ILE A 156 -13.56 3.91 -5.12
N THR A 157 -14.45 2.97 -4.88
CA THR A 157 -14.25 1.89 -3.91
C THR A 157 -14.28 0.53 -4.62
N THR A 158 -13.83 -0.51 -3.95
CA THR A 158 -13.91 -1.87 -4.46
C THR A 158 -14.83 -2.70 -3.57
N GLU A 159 -15.45 -3.74 -4.13
CA GLU A 159 -16.30 -4.63 -3.33
C GLU A 159 -15.49 -5.30 -2.18
N ASP A 160 -14.21 -5.53 -2.39
CA ASP A 160 -13.29 -6.07 -1.37
C ASP A 160 -13.03 -5.08 -0.23
N ASP A 161 -13.06 -3.77 -0.50
CA ASP A 161 -12.94 -2.73 0.53
C ASP A 161 -14.19 -2.66 1.43
N ILE A 162 -15.32 -3.17 0.94
CA ILE A 162 -16.60 -3.22 1.67
C ILE A 162 -16.70 -4.52 2.51
N LYS A 163 -16.04 -5.58 2.03
CA LYS A 163 -16.06 -6.92 2.68
C LYS A 163 -14.74 -7.20 3.38
N ASP A 164 -14.48 -6.57 4.44
CA ASP A 164 -13.31 -6.49 5.34
C ASP A 164 -12.43 -7.75 5.56
N ASN A 165 -12.67 -8.90 4.92
CA ASN A 165 -12.10 -10.18 5.37
C ASN A 165 -11.09 -10.87 4.42
N LYS A 166 -11.02 -10.55 3.14
CA LYS A 166 -10.11 -11.25 2.21
C LYS A 166 -8.70 -10.66 2.20
N LEU A 167 -8.56 -9.34 2.33
CA LEU A 167 -7.27 -8.66 2.30
C LEU A 167 -6.43 -8.91 3.56
N ALA A 168 -7.07 -9.01 4.73
CA ALA A 168 -6.39 -9.37 5.97
C ALA A 168 -5.79 -10.79 5.91
N LYS A 169 -6.40 -11.71 5.16
CA LYS A 169 -5.87 -13.06 4.95
C LYS A 169 -4.65 -13.06 4.03
N VAL A 170 -4.70 -12.31 2.93
CA VAL A 170 -3.56 -12.15 2.00
C VAL A 170 -2.37 -11.48 2.68
N ALA A 171 -2.62 -10.48 3.53
CA ALA A 171 -1.58 -9.84 4.33
C ALA A 171 -0.95 -10.80 5.35
N LYS A 172 -1.76 -11.67 6.00
CA LYS A 172 -1.25 -12.71 6.92
C LYS A 172 -0.45 -13.79 6.22
N ASP A 173 -0.92 -14.26 5.06
CA ASP A 173 -0.20 -15.26 4.27
C ASP A 173 1.11 -14.69 3.71
N TYR A 174 1.15 -13.40 3.41
CA TYR A 174 2.37 -12.72 2.99
C TYR A 174 3.32 -12.43 4.16
N GLN A 175 2.82 -12.07 5.35
CA GLN A 175 3.66 -11.98 6.55
C GLN A 175 4.29 -13.34 6.91
N ALA A 176 3.59 -14.45 6.64
CA ALA A 176 4.16 -15.80 6.78
C ALA A 176 5.28 -16.04 5.75
N SER A 177 5.11 -15.59 4.50
CA SER A 177 6.14 -15.72 3.45
C SER A 177 7.34 -14.78 3.64
N LEU A 178 7.17 -13.64 4.32
CA LEU A 178 8.27 -12.76 4.69
C LEU A 178 9.16 -13.35 5.79
N LYS A 179 8.65 -14.32 6.59
CA LYS A 179 9.51 -15.08 7.50
C LYS A 179 10.59 -15.87 6.77
N ASP A 180 10.33 -16.28 5.53
CA ASP A 180 11.32 -16.94 4.68
C ASP A 180 12.33 -15.95 4.05
N TYR A 181 12.00 -14.65 3.99
CA TYR A 181 12.92 -13.57 3.60
C TYR A 181 13.80 -13.06 4.75
N SER A 182 13.52 -13.49 5.98
CA SER A 182 14.24 -13.07 7.18
C SER A 182 15.63 -13.72 7.34
N SER A 183 16.12 -14.46 6.33
CA SER A 183 17.47 -15.00 6.34
C SER A 183 18.58 -13.97 6.10
N ASP A 184 18.26 -12.75 5.67
CA ASP A 184 19.18 -11.64 5.73
C ASP A 184 18.91 -10.92 7.06
N ASP A 185 19.68 -11.22 8.09
CA ASP A 185 19.65 -10.64 9.42
C ASP A 185 19.79 -9.11 9.39
N ILE A 186 18.70 -8.43 9.08
CA ILE A 186 18.60 -7.00 9.29
C ILE A 186 18.21 -6.80 10.74
N SER A 187 19.19 -6.74 11.62
CA SER A 187 18.95 -6.41 13.01
C SER A 187 19.08 -4.90 13.20
N PHE A 188 18.05 -4.29 13.78
CA PHE A 188 18.21 -2.97 14.35
C PHE A 188 18.95 -3.13 15.66
N SER A 189 20.26 -2.94 15.64
CA SER A 189 21.08 -2.90 16.85
C SER A 189 21.42 -1.45 17.19
N VAL A 190 21.53 -1.17 18.46
CA VAL A 190 21.93 0.13 19.01
C VAL A 190 23.20 -0.03 19.80
N THR A 191 24.03 0.99 19.76
CA THR A 191 25.24 1.09 20.59
C THR A 191 24.87 1.44 22.03
N GLU A 192 25.82 1.34 22.96
CA GLU A 192 25.63 1.72 24.36
C GLU A 192 25.17 3.18 24.51
N ASP A 193 25.57 4.06 23.61
CA ASP A 193 25.16 5.47 23.57
C ASP A 193 23.75 5.68 23.01
N GLY A 194 23.01 4.61 22.70
CA GLY A 194 21.64 4.69 22.14
C GLY A 194 21.56 5.13 20.69
N GLN A 195 22.67 5.11 19.95
CA GLN A 195 22.72 5.36 18.52
C GLN A 195 22.53 4.05 17.73
N LEU A 196 22.12 4.16 16.47
CA LEU A 196 22.06 2.99 15.59
C LEU A 196 23.48 2.50 15.28
N SER A 197 23.67 1.20 15.34
CA SER A 197 24.87 0.56 14.78
C SER A 197 24.95 0.76 13.26
N PRO A 198 26.09 0.47 12.61
CA PRO A 198 26.18 0.50 11.15
C PRO A 198 25.11 -0.36 10.45
N GLU A 199 24.84 -1.55 10.98
CA GLU A 199 23.79 -2.46 10.49
C GLU A 199 22.39 -1.87 10.71
N GLY A 200 22.17 -1.25 11.89
CA GLY A 200 20.92 -0.56 12.20
C GLY A 200 20.66 0.64 11.28
N ARG A 201 21.70 1.38 10.88
CA ARG A 201 21.57 2.47 9.87
C ARG A 201 21.23 1.93 8.50
N GLU A 202 21.84 0.81 8.09
CA GLU A 202 21.48 0.18 6.81
C GLU A 202 20.03 -0.30 6.80
N ALA A 203 19.56 -0.87 7.90
CA ALA A 203 18.16 -1.23 8.08
C ALA A 203 17.25 -0.01 8.00
N LEU A 204 17.65 1.13 8.58
CA LEU A 204 16.90 2.39 8.50
C LEU A 204 16.83 2.93 7.06
N ARG A 205 17.93 2.85 6.29
CA ARG A 205 17.94 3.21 4.87
C ARG A 205 16.94 2.37 4.08
N LYS A 206 16.95 1.05 4.29
CA LYS A 206 15.97 0.14 3.64
C LYS A 206 14.54 0.50 4.01
N LEU A 207 14.28 0.83 5.27
CA LEU A 207 12.95 1.25 5.74
C LEU A 207 12.50 2.57 5.08
N ARG A 208 13.41 3.55 4.97
CA ARG A 208 13.16 4.80 4.24
C ARG A 208 12.84 4.54 2.78
N ASP A 209 13.61 3.70 2.11
CA ASP A 209 13.39 3.35 0.71
C ASP A 209 12.04 2.66 0.49
N LEU A 210 11.65 1.77 1.40
CA LEU A 210 10.32 1.16 1.38
C LEU A 210 9.24 2.22 1.53
N LYS A 211 9.38 3.16 2.47
CA LYS A 211 8.44 4.26 2.68
C LYS A 211 8.28 5.12 1.42
N LEU A 212 9.39 5.52 0.79
CA LEU A 212 9.38 6.30 -0.45
C LEU A 212 8.68 5.55 -1.60
N LYS A 213 8.91 4.24 -1.71
CA LYS A 213 8.21 3.41 -2.71
C LYS A 213 6.72 3.32 -2.43
N ILE A 214 6.33 3.13 -1.17
CA ILE A 214 4.92 3.11 -0.74
C ILE A 214 4.24 4.44 -1.08
N ASP A 215 4.88 5.56 -0.79
CA ASP A 215 4.31 6.88 -1.04
C ASP A 215 4.14 7.13 -2.56
N ARG A 216 5.09 6.73 -3.40
CA ARG A 216 4.94 6.76 -4.86
C ARG A 216 3.76 5.91 -5.34
N PHE A 217 3.58 4.72 -4.78
CA PHE A 217 2.41 3.89 -5.12
C PHE A 217 1.09 4.55 -4.69
N LYS A 218 1.06 5.25 -3.55
CA LYS A 218 -0.13 6.01 -3.10
C LYS A 218 -0.45 7.17 -4.03
N GLU A 219 0.55 7.90 -4.51
CA GLU A 219 0.38 8.96 -5.51
C GLU A 219 -0.14 8.41 -6.84
N THR A 220 0.48 7.34 -7.34
CA THR A 220 0.03 6.66 -8.56
C THR A 220 -1.41 6.14 -8.41
N GLU A 221 -1.73 5.53 -7.28
CA GLU A 221 -3.08 5.04 -6.97
C GLU A 221 -4.11 6.19 -7.00
N LYS A 222 -3.76 7.32 -6.40
CA LYS A 222 -4.63 8.51 -6.42
C LYS A 222 -4.86 9.02 -7.85
N GLU A 223 -3.83 9.10 -8.65
CA GLU A 223 -3.92 9.55 -10.04
C GLU A 223 -4.76 8.59 -10.89
N VAL A 224 -4.52 7.27 -10.77
CA VAL A 224 -5.29 6.25 -11.50
C VAL A 224 -6.76 6.27 -11.07
N LYS A 225 -7.04 6.45 -9.77
CA LYS A 225 -8.42 6.60 -9.26
C LYS A 225 -9.13 7.80 -9.85
N SER A 226 -8.49 8.97 -9.91
CA SER A 226 -9.08 10.16 -10.56
C SER A 226 -9.47 9.89 -12.01
N ARG A 227 -8.59 9.26 -12.77
CA ARG A 227 -8.87 8.93 -14.17
C ARG A 227 -9.95 7.87 -14.34
N LEU A 228 -9.99 6.88 -13.45
CA LEU A 228 -11.05 5.88 -13.46
C LEU A 228 -12.42 6.52 -13.18
N ILE A 229 -12.49 7.50 -12.26
CA ILE A 229 -13.69 8.29 -12.00
C ILE A 229 -14.15 9.00 -13.28
N GLU A 230 -13.25 9.74 -13.94
CA GLU A 230 -13.55 10.45 -15.19
C GLU A 230 -14.04 9.49 -16.27
N SER A 231 -13.40 8.34 -16.44
CA SER A 231 -13.78 7.33 -17.40
C SER A 231 -15.13 6.70 -17.09
N MET A 232 -15.41 6.38 -15.85
CA MET A 232 -16.71 5.82 -15.45
C MET A 232 -17.84 6.84 -15.60
N LYS A 233 -17.59 8.12 -15.27
CA LYS A 233 -18.56 9.21 -15.49
C LYS A 233 -18.88 9.40 -16.97
N SER A 234 -17.87 9.47 -17.83
CA SER A 234 -18.07 9.68 -19.27
C SER A 234 -18.88 8.57 -19.94
N GLN A 235 -18.78 7.35 -19.41
CA GLN A 235 -19.51 6.17 -19.88
C GLN A 235 -20.80 5.89 -19.08
N ASN A 236 -21.16 6.76 -18.13
CA ASN A 236 -22.29 6.57 -17.22
C ASN A 236 -22.28 5.20 -16.50
N LEU A 237 -21.08 4.74 -16.13
CA LEU A 237 -20.87 3.48 -15.42
C LEU A 237 -20.90 3.70 -13.90
N LYS A 238 -21.77 2.99 -13.22
CA LYS A 238 -21.77 2.95 -11.73
C LYS A 238 -20.86 1.88 -11.18
N GLU A 239 -20.65 0.82 -11.96
CA GLU A 239 -19.85 -0.35 -11.56
C GLU A 239 -19.06 -0.86 -12.77
N TYR A 240 -17.88 -1.42 -12.49
CA TYR A 240 -17.04 -2.06 -13.48
C TYR A 240 -16.24 -3.19 -12.85
N THR A 241 -16.12 -4.33 -13.52
CA THR A 241 -15.35 -5.48 -13.00
C THR A 241 -14.16 -5.76 -13.91
N ALA A 242 -12.96 -5.75 -13.32
CA ALA A 242 -11.72 -6.13 -13.98
C ALA A 242 -10.88 -7.05 -13.07
N ASN A 243 -10.32 -8.11 -13.64
CA ASN A 243 -9.47 -9.08 -12.93
C ASN A 243 -10.09 -9.63 -11.62
N GLY A 244 -11.40 -9.84 -11.60
CA GLY A 244 -12.12 -10.34 -10.44
C GLY A 244 -12.36 -9.31 -9.34
N THR A 245 -12.00 -8.05 -9.57
CA THR A 245 -12.27 -6.95 -8.65
C THR A 245 -13.39 -6.08 -9.21
N LYS A 246 -14.44 -5.87 -8.42
CA LYS A 246 -15.54 -4.98 -8.75
C LYS A 246 -15.23 -3.59 -8.21
N PHE A 247 -15.20 -2.61 -9.11
CA PHE A 247 -15.04 -1.19 -8.84
C PHE A 247 -16.42 -0.53 -8.81
N ILE A 248 -16.63 0.32 -7.82
CA ILE A 248 -17.90 1.03 -7.63
C ILE A 248 -17.58 2.53 -7.58
N TYR A 249 -18.21 3.28 -8.48
CA TYR A 249 -18.16 4.73 -8.47
C TYR A 249 -19.18 5.27 -7.46
N VAL A 250 -18.70 6.06 -6.51
CA VAL A 250 -19.54 6.77 -5.54
C VAL A 250 -19.49 8.25 -5.87
N PRO A 251 -20.62 8.86 -6.29
CA PRO A 251 -20.67 10.30 -6.55
C PRO A 251 -20.44 11.10 -5.26
N GLU A 252 -20.07 12.36 -5.43
CA GLU A 252 -19.98 13.29 -4.31
C GLU A 252 -21.32 13.39 -3.56
N GLY A 253 -21.26 13.68 -2.27
CA GLY A 253 -22.45 13.77 -1.44
C GLY A 253 -22.13 14.17 -0.01
N ASP A 254 -23.15 14.12 0.81
CA ASP A 254 -23.03 14.41 2.22
C ASP A 254 -23.29 13.15 3.04
N ARG A 255 -22.59 13.03 4.15
CA ARG A 255 -22.80 11.99 5.14
C ARG A 255 -22.91 12.61 6.53
N SER A 256 -23.75 12.00 7.35
CA SER A 256 -23.83 12.38 8.76
C SER A 256 -22.62 11.84 9.52
N ILE A 257 -21.96 12.70 10.27
CA ILE A 257 -20.87 12.34 11.18
C ILE A 257 -21.17 12.94 12.56
N VAL A 258 -20.70 12.30 13.61
CA VAL A 258 -20.89 12.84 14.97
C VAL A 258 -20.21 14.19 15.11
N ASP A 259 -20.92 15.18 15.63
CA ASP A 259 -20.35 16.45 16.03
C ASP A 259 -19.81 16.35 17.47
N THR A 260 -18.53 16.04 17.57
CA THR A 260 -17.85 15.90 18.85
C THR A 260 -17.88 17.20 19.68
N GLN A 261 -17.91 18.37 19.02
CA GLN A 261 -17.99 19.64 19.73
C GLN A 261 -19.38 19.83 20.34
N ALA A 262 -20.44 19.56 19.59
CA ALA A 262 -21.82 19.62 20.12
C ALA A 262 -22.03 18.67 21.30
N LEU A 263 -21.44 17.46 21.26
CA LEU A 263 -21.46 16.54 22.41
C LEU A 263 -20.73 17.10 23.64
N LYS A 264 -19.62 17.79 23.45
CA LYS A 264 -18.86 18.43 24.54
C LYS A 264 -19.64 19.58 25.14
N ASP A 265 -20.24 20.41 24.32
CA ASP A 265 -21.03 21.58 24.74
C ASP A 265 -22.29 21.16 25.51
N ALA A 266 -22.83 19.96 25.20
CA ALA A 266 -23.95 19.35 25.93
C ALA A 266 -23.51 18.51 27.15
N GLU A 267 -22.22 18.48 27.50
CA GLU A 267 -21.61 17.68 28.57
C GLU A 267 -21.82 16.15 28.41
N LEU A 268 -22.20 15.69 27.21
CA LEU A 268 -22.50 14.29 26.91
C LEU A 268 -21.30 13.51 26.38
N TYR A 269 -20.19 14.20 26.02
CA TYR A 269 -19.04 13.57 25.42
C TYR A 269 -18.48 12.41 26.25
N ASN A 270 -18.32 12.60 27.56
CA ASN A 270 -17.78 11.56 28.44
C ASN A 270 -18.76 10.39 28.62
N THR A 271 -20.07 10.65 28.60
CA THR A 271 -21.12 9.63 28.74
C THR A 271 -21.15 8.69 27.50
N TYR A 272 -20.97 9.26 26.32
CA TYR A 272 -21.02 8.53 25.05
C TYR A 272 -19.64 8.34 24.41
N SER A 273 -18.63 8.27 25.23
CA SER A 273 -17.27 7.95 24.79
C SER A 273 -16.80 6.64 25.40
N ARG A 274 -15.98 5.93 24.62
CA ARG A 274 -15.27 4.74 25.13
C ARG A 274 -13.77 4.94 25.02
N VAL A 275 -13.09 4.39 25.99
CA VAL A 275 -11.63 4.33 25.99
C VAL A 275 -11.19 3.14 25.12
N VAL A 276 -10.33 3.39 24.16
CA VAL A 276 -9.78 2.37 23.29
C VAL A 276 -8.26 2.30 23.51
N PRO A 277 -7.71 1.14 23.86
CA PRO A 277 -6.28 0.99 24.02
C PRO A 277 -5.57 1.24 22.67
N THR A 278 -4.40 1.86 22.73
CA THR A 278 -3.52 2.05 21.58
C THR A 278 -2.22 1.29 21.80
N GLU A 279 -1.77 0.61 20.76
CA GLU A 279 -0.53 -0.12 20.79
C GLU A 279 0.68 0.82 20.73
N ALA A 280 1.80 0.39 21.31
CA ALA A 280 3.07 1.09 21.13
C ALA A 280 3.47 1.08 19.66
N THR A 281 4.06 2.16 19.18
CA THR A 281 4.47 2.29 17.78
C THR A 281 5.70 3.17 17.64
N VAL A 282 6.26 3.20 16.41
CA VAL A 282 7.36 4.10 16.03
C VAL A 282 6.87 5.11 15.00
N ARG A 283 7.23 6.35 15.20
CA ARG A 283 6.99 7.44 14.25
C ARG A 283 8.30 7.84 13.59
N PHE A 284 8.27 7.92 12.27
CA PHE A 284 9.39 8.36 11.45
C PHE A 284 9.17 9.78 10.95
N ARG A 285 10.23 10.59 11.01
CA ARG A 285 10.35 11.88 10.32
C ARG A 285 11.65 11.83 9.53
N PHE A 286 11.58 11.31 8.31
CA PHE A 286 12.73 11.29 7.43
C PHE A 286 13.06 12.70 6.94
N THR A 287 14.35 13.02 6.86
CA THR A 287 14.86 14.21 6.17
C THR A 287 14.61 14.09 4.66
N ALA A 288 14.27 15.20 4.03
CA ALA A 288 14.00 15.27 2.59
C ALA A 288 15.23 14.88 1.75
#